data_415c97b50a91498e37ef82436ad587d5
#
_entry.id   415c97b50a91498e37ef82436ad587d5
#
_cell.length_a   1.000
_cell.length_b   1.000
_cell.length_c   1.000
_cell.angle_alpha   90.00
_cell.angle_beta   90.00
_cell.angle_gamma   90.00
#
_symmetry.space_group_name_H-M   'P 1'
#
loop_
_entity.id
_entity.type
_entity.pdbx_description
1 polymer ?
#
loop_
_entity_poly.entity_id
_entity_poly.type
_entity_poly.pdbx_seq_one_letter_code
_entity_poly.pdbx_strand_id
1 'polypeptide(L)'
;MVIIGCDFHPGFQQVSVLDTGSGEVKEMRLAHKEETRQFYAGLRGKEMLVGVEACGYTQWFEQMLEQMGHRYRIGDAAAIRASYVCRQKTDRRDAGHILRLLVEGGFPALWVPTAAEWDVRQLIVHRHKRVQMRTRVKNQWHALVLNQGLRLRGQLWSEKEIERASCRERV
;
A
#
# COMPACT_ATOMS: atom_id res chain seq x y z
N MET A 1 -19.90 -7.33 19.49
CA MET A 1 -18.84 -7.23 18.48
C MET A 1 -18.79 -5.81 17.96
N VAL A 2 -17.59 -5.28 17.68
CA VAL A 2 -17.42 -3.93 17.10
C VAL A 2 -16.96 -4.09 15.66
N ILE A 3 -17.61 -3.41 14.71
CA ILE A 3 -17.21 -3.41 13.30
C ILE A 3 -16.80 -1.98 12.92
N ILE A 4 -15.64 -1.83 12.29
CA ILE A 4 -15.06 -0.52 11.96
C ILE A 4 -14.75 -0.47 10.47
N GLY A 5 -15.35 0.48 9.76
CA GLY A 5 -14.93 0.89 8.42
C GLY A 5 -13.93 2.04 8.54
N CYS A 6 -12.76 1.87 7.93
CA CYS A 6 -11.66 2.83 8.02
C CYS A 6 -11.25 3.32 6.63
N ASP A 7 -11.42 4.60 6.37
CA ASP A 7 -10.83 5.31 5.25
C ASP A 7 -9.50 5.93 5.69
N PHE A 8 -8.41 5.44 5.10
CA PHE A 8 -7.06 5.65 5.59
C PHE A 8 -6.30 6.68 4.74
N HIS A 9 -5.94 7.81 5.35
CA HIS A 9 -5.17 8.90 4.74
C HIS A 9 -3.73 8.98 5.29
N PRO A 10 -2.80 9.71 4.66
CA PRO A 10 -1.40 9.78 5.12
C PRO A 10 -1.19 10.33 6.53
N GLY A 11 -2.07 11.20 7.03
CA GLY A 11 -1.91 11.87 8.34
C GLY A 11 -3.00 11.54 9.36
N PHE A 12 -4.09 10.93 8.93
CA PHE A 12 -5.24 10.60 9.76
C PHE A 12 -6.03 9.45 9.16
N GLN A 13 -6.99 8.94 9.91
CA GLN A 13 -8.01 8.03 9.40
C GLN A 13 -9.40 8.54 9.77
N GLN A 14 -10.33 8.40 8.84
CA GLN A 14 -11.75 8.58 9.12
C GLN A 14 -12.33 7.20 9.41
N VAL A 15 -13.01 7.03 10.55
CA VAL A 15 -13.59 5.76 10.95
C VAL A 15 -15.09 5.88 11.17
N SER A 16 -15.80 4.84 10.77
CA SER A 16 -17.20 4.61 11.10
C SER A 16 -17.28 3.33 11.91
N VAL A 17 -17.77 3.43 13.14
CA VAL A 17 -17.74 2.37 14.17
C VAL A 17 -19.16 1.94 14.49
N LEU A 18 -19.46 0.67 14.28
CA LEU A 18 -20.73 0.05 14.69
C LEU A 18 -20.50 -0.86 15.89
N ASP A 19 -21.21 -0.60 16.98
CA ASP A 19 -21.36 -1.60 18.04
C ASP A 19 -22.61 -2.46 17.76
N THR A 20 -22.40 -3.73 17.42
CA THR A 20 -23.51 -4.64 17.07
C THR A 20 -24.43 -4.96 18.28
N GLY A 21 -23.98 -4.70 19.51
CA GLY A 21 -24.78 -4.92 20.71
C GLY A 21 -25.82 -3.81 20.93
N SER A 22 -25.43 -2.56 20.66
CA SER A 22 -26.32 -1.39 20.81
C SER A 22 -26.96 -0.94 19.50
N GLY A 23 -26.40 -1.33 18.35
CA GLY A 23 -26.76 -0.82 17.03
C GLY A 23 -26.29 0.62 16.78
N GLU A 24 -25.52 1.20 17.70
CA GLU A 24 -25.04 2.57 17.60
C GLU A 24 -23.91 2.69 16.58
N VAL A 25 -24.01 3.68 15.69
CA VAL A 25 -22.93 4.03 14.74
C VAL A 25 -22.32 5.35 15.15
N LYS A 26 -20.99 5.37 15.30
CA LYS A 26 -20.20 6.57 15.61
C LYS A 26 -19.21 6.83 14.49
N GLU A 27 -19.11 8.10 14.11
CA GLU A 27 -18.11 8.55 13.15
C GLU A 27 -17.09 9.43 13.85
N MET A 28 -15.82 9.21 13.56
CA MET A 28 -14.75 10.00 14.13
C MET A 28 -13.54 10.08 13.20
N ARG A 29 -12.78 11.14 13.37
CA ARG A 29 -11.50 11.33 12.71
C ARG A 29 -10.40 11.15 13.75
N LEU A 30 -9.44 10.29 13.47
CA LEU A 30 -8.33 9.98 14.37
C LEU A 30 -7.02 10.39 13.71
N ALA A 31 -6.23 11.22 14.37
CA ALA A 31 -4.87 11.49 13.94
C ALA A 31 -4.01 10.23 14.11
N HIS A 32 -3.05 10.04 13.18
CA HIS A 32 -2.13 8.90 13.26
C HIS A 32 -1.24 8.96 14.50
N LYS A 33 -0.63 7.82 14.84
CA LYS A 33 0.22 7.57 16.00
C LYS A 33 -0.58 7.48 17.30
N GLU A 34 -0.56 8.51 18.13
CA GLU A 34 -1.03 8.42 19.52
C GLU A 34 -2.55 8.24 19.60
N GLU A 35 -3.31 9.10 18.95
CA GLU A 35 -4.79 9.06 18.99
C GLU A 35 -5.35 7.75 18.43
N THR A 36 -4.83 7.32 17.29
CA THR A 36 -5.17 6.02 16.69
C THR A 36 -4.84 4.88 17.65
N ARG A 37 -3.63 4.88 18.24
CA ARG A 37 -3.20 3.83 19.15
C ARG A 37 -4.06 3.75 20.39
N GLN A 38 -4.38 4.90 21.02
CA GLN A 38 -5.24 4.97 22.20
C GLN A 38 -6.65 4.46 21.90
N PHE A 39 -7.23 4.85 20.77
CA PHE A 39 -8.54 4.41 20.34
C PHE A 39 -8.62 2.88 20.22
N TYR A 40 -7.72 2.26 19.45
CA TYR A 40 -7.73 0.81 19.25
C TYR A 40 -7.30 0.05 20.51
N ALA A 41 -6.41 0.61 21.33
CA ALA A 41 -6.05 0.02 22.62
C ALA A 41 -7.24 -0.02 23.60
N GLY A 42 -8.11 0.99 23.58
CA GLY A 42 -9.33 1.04 24.36
C GLY A 42 -10.37 -0.02 23.98
N LEU A 43 -10.22 -0.65 22.82
CA LEU A 43 -11.07 -1.73 22.33
C LEU A 43 -10.50 -3.14 22.56
N ARG A 44 -9.34 -3.25 23.22
CA ARG A 44 -8.75 -4.55 23.56
C ARG A 44 -9.72 -5.40 24.38
N GLY A 45 -9.76 -6.69 24.09
CA GLY A 45 -10.66 -7.64 24.75
C GLY A 45 -12.08 -7.66 24.20
N LYS A 46 -12.45 -6.74 23.30
CA LYS A 46 -13.70 -6.81 22.54
C LYS A 46 -13.47 -7.55 21.22
N GLU A 47 -14.42 -8.38 20.84
CA GLU A 47 -14.43 -8.93 19.50
C GLU A 47 -14.62 -7.80 18.49
N MET A 48 -13.64 -7.64 17.58
CA MET A 48 -13.60 -6.51 16.64
C MET A 48 -13.16 -6.95 15.25
N LEU A 49 -13.72 -6.29 14.24
CA LEU A 49 -13.32 -6.41 12.85
C LEU A 49 -13.14 -5.03 12.23
N VAL A 50 -11.95 -4.77 11.68
CA VAL A 50 -11.64 -3.53 10.98
C VAL A 50 -11.53 -3.80 9.48
N GLY A 51 -12.23 -3.02 8.64
CA GLY A 51 -12.02 -3.00 7.20
C GLY A 51 -11.30 -1.75 6.77
N VAL A 52 -10.31 -1.90 5.91
CA VAL A 52 -9.47 -0.80 5.39
C VAL A 52 -9.35 -0.94 3.89
N GLU A 53 -9.46 0.16 3.14
CA GLU A 53 -9.13 0.16 1.70
C GLU A 53 -7.62 -0.02 1.49
N ALA A 54 -7.22 -0.87 0.54
CA ALA A 54 -5.83 -1.10 0.22
C ALA A 54 -5.13 0.18 -0.24
N CYS A 55 -4.12 0.61 0.48
CA CYS A 55 -3.22 1.69 0.08
C CYS A 55 -1.76 1.35 0.41
N GLY A 56 -0.82 2.06 -0.20
CA GLY A 56 0.60 1.69 -0.16
C GLY A 56 1.33 1.98 1.16
N TYR A 57 0.63 2.47 2.20
CA TYR A 57 1.23 2.94 3.45
C TYR A 57 0.48 2.49 4.72
N THR A 58 -0.35 1.43 4.63
CA THR A 58 -1.12 0.87 5.77
C THR A 58 -0.32 -0.11 6.64
N GLN A 59 0.84 -0.57 6.21
CA GLN A 59 1.58 -1.65 6.87
C GLN A 59 1.81 -1.43 8.38
N TRP A 60 2.15 -0.21 8.82
CA TRP A 60 2.33 0.09 10.23
C TRP A 60 1.03 -0.06 11.04
N PHE A 61 -0.10 0.26 10.41
CA PHE A 61 -1.42 0.16 11.01
C PHE A 61 -1.87 -1.31 11.12
N GLU A 62 -1.64 -2.08 10.08
CA GLU A 62 -1.87 -3.53 10.06
C GLU A 62 -1.09 -4.22 11.20
N GLN A 63 0.22 -3.94 11.29
CA GLN A 63 1.07 -4.46 12.37
C GLN A 63 0.59 -4.04 13.76
N MET A 64 0.12 -2.79 13.91
CA MET A 64 -0.43 -2.31 15.17
C MET A 64 -1.69 -3.08 15.57
N LEU A 65 -2.60 -3.32 14.63
CA LEU A 65 -3.82 -4.11 14.87
C LEU A 65 -3.48 -5.55 15.23
N GLU A 66 -2.53 -6.19 14.54
CA GLU A 66 -2.03 -7.53 14.85
C GLU A 66 -1.46 -7.62 16.26
N GLN A 67 -0.58 -6.67 16.64
CA GLN A 67 0.02 -6.61 17.99
C GLN A 67 -1.02 -6.43 19.09
N MET A 68 -2.16 -5.79 18.78
CA MET A 68 -3.28 -5.61 19.70
C MET A 68 -4.25 -6.81 19.70
N GLY A 69 -4.05 -7.80 18.81
CA GLY A 69 -4.93 -8.96 18.65
C GLY A 69 -6.24 -8.66 17.95
N HIS A 70 -6.31 -7.57 17.17
CA HIS A 70 -7.51 -7.17 16.45
C HIS A 70 -7.57 -7.82 15.07
N ARG A 71 -8.75 -8.29 14.68
CA ARG A 71 -9.00 -8.82 13.33
C ARG A 71 -9.18 -7.67 12.35
N TYR A 72 -8.55 -7.76 11.18
CA TYR A 72 -8.73 -6.77 10.12
C TYR A 72 -8.83 -7.43 8.74
N ARG A 73 -9.35 -6.70 7.78
CA ARG A 73 -9.42 -7.06 6.36
C ARG A 73 -8.99 -5.87 5.51
N ILE A 74 -8.15 -6.12 4.54
CA ILE A 74 -7.79 -5.14 3.52
C ILE A 74 -8.67 -5.38 2.30
N GLY A 75 -9.33 -4.34 1.81
CA GLY A 75 -10.25 -4.43 0.68
C GLY A 75 -9.64 -3.90 -0.63
N ASP A 76 -10.05 -4.49 -1.74
CA ASP A 76 -9.69 -4.02 -3.08
C ASP A 76 -10.29 -2.63 -3.34
N ALA A 77 -9.42 -1.62 -3.50
CA ALA A 77 -9.81 -0.24 -3.75
C ALA A 77 -10.68 -0.06 -5.02
N ALA A 78 -10.40 -0.84 -6.07
CA ALA A 78 -11.16 -0.75 -7.31
C ALA A 78 -12.56 -1.37 -7.14
N ALA A 79 -12.67 -2.51 -6.47
CA ALA A 79 -13.93 -3.18 -6.18
C ALA A 79 -14.79 -2.36 -5.20
N ILE A 80 -14.19 -1.77 -4.15
CA ILE A 80 -14.88 -0.86 -3.22
C ILE A 80 -15.46 0.33 -4.00
N ARG A 81 -14.65 0.97 -4.86
CA ARG A 81 -15.14 2.09 -5.70
C ARG A 81 -16.26 1.68 -6.65
N ALA A 82 -16.15 0.52 -7.28
CA ALA A 82 -17.18 0.03 -8.20
C ALA A 82 -18.53 -0.24 -7.52
N SER A 83 -18.53 -0.52 -6.21
CA SER A 83 -19.74 -0.75 -5.41
C SER A 83 -20.46 0.54 -4.96
N TYR A 84 -19.88 1.72 -5.22
CA TYR A 84 -20.51 3.00 -4.90
C TYR A 84 -21.68 3.30 -5.84
N VAL A 85 -22.83 3.59 -5.25
CA VAL A 85 -24.03 4.00 -5.99
C VAL A 85 -24.09 5.52 -6.18
N CYS A 86 -23.33 6.30 -5.40
CA CYS A 86 -23.46 7.76 -5.34
C CYS A 86 -22.12 8.46 -5.68
N ARG A 87 -22.20 9.51 -6.54
CA ARG A 87 -21.01 10.22 -7.06
C ARG A 87 -20.37 11.24 -6.09
N GLN A 88 -21.04 11.63 -5.01
CA GLN A 88 -20.47 12.60 -4.05
C GLN A 88 -19.57 11.90 -3.04
N LYS A 89 -18.27 12.09 -3.21
CA LYS A 89 -17.23 11.53 -2.35
C LYS A 89 -16.96 12.44 -1.14
N THR A 90 -17.02 11.89 0.06
CA THR A 90 -16.52 12.51 1.30
C THR A 90 -15.93 11.41 2.18
N ASP A 91 -14.86 11.72 2.91
CA ASP A 91 -14.14 10.77 3.78
C ASP A 91 -15.09 10.04 4.76
N ARG A 92 -16.10 10.74 5.29
CA ARG A 92 -17.13 10.15 6.14
C ARG A 92 -17.96 9.08 5.43
N ARG A 93 -18.38 9.38 4.20
CA ARG A 93 -19.14 8.42 3.38
C ARG A 93 -18.30 7.24 2.98
N ASP A 94 -17.00 7.45 2.75
CA ASP A 94 -16.07 6.39 2.38
C ASP A 94 -15.88 5.40 3.54
N ALA A 95 -15.66 5.89 4.78
CA ALA A 95 -15.62 5.04 5.97
C ALA A 95 -16.96 4.32 6.26
N GLY A 96 -18.09 5.04 6.11
CA GLY A 96 -19.42 4.45 6.25
C GLY A 96 -19.75 3.40 5.20
N HIS A 97 -19.27 3.58 3.96
CA HIS A 97 -19.44 2.60 2.90
C HIS A 97 -18.64 1.31 3.18
N ILE A 98 -17.37 1.45 3.60
CA ILE A 98 -16.55 0.32 4.04
C ILE A 98 -17.24 -0.44 5.17
N LEU A 99 -17.76 0.27 6.17
CA LEU A 99 -18.51 -0.33 7.27
C LEU A 99 -19.72 -1.12 6.75
N ARG A 100 -20.52 -0.54 5.86
CA ARG A 100 -21.68 -1.20 5.27
C ARG A 100 -21.30 -2.48 4.54
N LEU A 101 -20.25 -2.45 3.71
CA LEU A 101 -19.75 -3.64 3.00
C LEU A 101 -19.34 -4.76 3.97
N LEU A 102 -18.72 -4.40 5.10
CA LEU A 102 -18.38 -5.39 6.15
C LEU A 102 -19.60 -6.02 6.79
N VAL A 103 -20.61 -5.22 7.12
CA VAL A 103 -21.85 -5.66 7.76
C VAL A 103 -22.68 -6.54 6.83
N GLU A 104 -22.77 -6.16 5.56
CA GLU A 104 -23.51 -6.89 4.53
C GLU A 104 -22.75 -8.15 4.03
N GLY A 105 -21.51 -8.36 4.44
CA GLY A 105 -20.67 -9.47 3.98
C GLY A 105 -20.15 -9.34 2.54
N GLY A 106 -20.36 -8.17 1.92
CA GLY A 106 -19.93 -7.85 0.56
C GLY A 106 -18.54 -7.20 0.45
N PHE A 107 -17.78 -7.15 1.56
CA PHE A 107 -16.46 -6.51 1.57
C PHE A 107 -15.46 -7.29 0.71
N PRO A 108 -14.87 -6.68 -0.35
CA PRO A 108 -13.97 -7.35 -1.29
C PRO A 108 -12.58 -7.52 -0.68
N ALA A 109 -12.45 -8.47 0.24
CA ALA A 109 -11.21 -8.71 0.97
C ALA A 109 -10.10 -9.23 0.06
N LEU A 110 -8.92 -8.63 0.18
CA LEU A 110 -7.67 -9.12 -0.41
C LEU A 110 -6.96 -10.06 0.55
N TRP A 111 -6.15 -10.95 -0.03
CA TRP A 111 -5.18 -11.70 0.76
C TRP A 111 -4.07 -10.76 1.25
N VAL A 112 -3.78 -10.81 2.54
CA VAL A 112 -2.73 -10.00 3.18
C VAL A 112 -1.51 -10.90 3.41
N PRO A 113 -0.33 -10.52 2.88
CA PRO A 113 0.91 -11.25 3.12
C PRO A 113 1.30 -11.20 4.60
N THR A 114 1.95 -12.25 5.09
CA THR A 114 2.62 -12.21 6.39
C THR A 114 3.78 -11.20 6.39
N ALA A 115 4.25 -10.77 7.55
CA ALA A 115 5.37 -9.83 7.66
C ALA A 115 6.61 -10.31 6.90
N ALA A 116 6.94 -11.62 7.00
CA ALA A 116 8.07 -12.21 6.26
C ALA A 116 7.87 -12.18 4.73
N GLU A 117 6.66 -12.44 4.26
CA GLU A 117 6.33 -12.36 2.83
C GLU A 117 6.36 -10.91 2.34
N TRP A 118 5.97 -9.95 3.17
CA TRP A 118 6.10 -8.53 2.88
C TRP A 118 7.55 -8.12 2.65
N ASP A 119 8.47 -8.54 3.50
CA ASP A 119 9.90 -8.23 3.37
C ASP A 119 10.47 -8.80 2.06
N VAL A 120 10.17 -10.06 1.76
CA VAL A 120 10.58 -10.70 0.49
C VAL A 120 9.97 -9.95 -0.72
N ARG A 121 8.70 -9.59 -0.66
CA ARG A 121 8.02 -8.83 -1.72
C ARG A 121 8.68 -7.47 -1.94
N GLN A 122 9.01 -6.74 -0.88
CA GLN A 122 9.71 -5.46 -0.97
C GLN A 122 11.07 -5.60 -1.65
N LEU A 123 11.85 -6.62 -1.30
CA LEU A 123 13.13 -6.92 -1.94
C LEU A 123 12.98 -7.21 -3.44
N ILE A 124 11.98 -8.04 -3.81
CA ILE A 124 11.71 -8.38 -5.23
C ILE A 124 11.32 -7.13 -6.01
N VAL A 125 10.42 -6.30 -5.48
CA VAL A 125 9.99 -5.04 -6.09
C VAL A 125 11.17 -4.09 -6.25
N HIS A 126 12.02 -3.95 -5.23
CA HIS A 126 13.22 -3.13 -5.28
C HIS A 126 14.19 -3.63 -6.35
N ARG A 127 14.46 -4.94 -6.38
CA ARG A 127 15.29 -5.56 -7.42
C ARG A 127 14.74 -5.28 -8.82
N HIS A 128 13.42 -5.44 -9.01
CA HIS A 128 12.79 -5.18 -10.30
C HIS A 128 12.98 -3.72 -10.75
N LYS A 129 12.75 -2.75 -9.87
CA LYS A 129 12.99 -1.33 -10.13
C LYS A 129 14.45 -1.07 -10.53
N ARG A 130 15.41 -1.69 -9.85
CA ARG A 130 16.85 -1.57 -10.20
C ARG A 130 17.16 -2.12 -11.60
N VAL A 131 16.59 -3.27 -11.96
CA VAL A 131 16.74 -3.84 -13.31
C VAL A 131 16.14 -2.90 -14.37
N GLN A 132 14.95 -2.33 -14.12
CA GLN A 132 14.34 -1.36 -15.03
C GLN A 132 15.20 -0.10 -15.20
N MET A 133 15.73 0.46 -14.10
CA MET A 133 16.63 1.61 -14.15
C MET A 133 17.88 1.31 -14.96
N ARG A 134 18.52 0.17 -14.71
CA ARG A 134 19.69 -0.28 -15.51
C ARG A 134 19.37 -0.35 -16.99
N THR A 135 18.24 -0.95 -17.35
CA THR A 135 17.80 -1.06 -18.76
C THR A 135 17.56 0.32 -19.37
N ARG A 136 16.93 1.23 -18.64
CA ARG A 136 16.70 2.62 -19.08
C ARG A 136 18.02 3.33 -19.38
N VAL A 137 18.97 3.27 -18.46
CA VAL A 137 20.30 3.88 -18.65
C VAL A 137 21.01 3.26 -19.86
N LYS A 138 20.99 1.93 -20.00
CA LYS A 138 21.57 1.26 -21.17
C LYS A 138 20.97 1.74 -22.49
N ASN A 139 19.64 1.89 -22.54
CA ASN A 139 18.95 2.36 -23.74
C ASN A 139 19.29 3.83 -24.06
N GLN A 140 19.43 4.69 -23.05
CA GLN A 140 19.88 6.08 -23.22
C GLN A 140 21.30 6.14 -23.82
N TRP A 141 22.22 5.36 -23.31
CA TRP A 141 23.58 5.26 -23.85
C TRP A 141 23.58 4.75 -25.29
N HIS A 142 22.80 3.71 -25.58
CA HIS A 142 22.65 3.23 -26.96
C HIS A 142 22.15 4.32 -27.91
N ALA A 143 21.17 5.11 -27.49
CA ALA A 143 20.65 6.22 -28.30
C ALA A 143 21.73 7.28 -28.55
N LEU A 144 22.53 7.63 -27.55
CA LEU A 144 23.63 8.60 -27.70
C LEU A 144 24.68 8.11 -28.70
N VAL A 145 25.08 6.85 -28.59
CA VAL A 145 26.07 6.25 -29.50
C VAL A 145 25.53 6.19 -30.93
N LEU A 146 24.26 5.83 -31.11
CA LEU A 146 23.62 5.83 -32.43
C LEU A 146 23.55 7.24 -33.05
N ASN A 147 23.27 8.26 -32.24
CA ASN A 147 23.28 9.66 -32.71
C ASN A 147 24.67 10.13 -33.20
N GLN A 148 25.73 9.50 -32.72
CA GLN A 148 27.09 9.74 -33.23
C GLN A 148 27.45 8.87 -34.47
N GLY A 149 26.47 8.18 -35.06
CA GLY A 149 26.67 7.32 -36.21
C GLY A 149 27.40 5.99 -35.92
N LEU A 150 27.56 5.66 -34.62
CA LEU A 150 28.28 4.44 -34.21
C LEU A 150 27.26 3.32 -33.97
N ARG A 151 27.46 2.18 -34.61
CA ARG A 151 26.69 0.94 -34.39
C ARG A 151 27.53 -0.05 -33.58
N LEU A 152 27.32 -0.04 -32.24
CA LEU A 152 27.95 -1.01 -31.34
C LEU A 152 26.91 -2.09 -30.98
N ARG A 153 26.94 -3.21 -31.71
CA ARG A 153 26.08 -4.35 -31.42
C ARG A 153 26.61 -5.12 -30.20
N GLY A 154 25.92 -5.01 -29.06
CA GLY A 154 26.13 -5.87 -27.89
C GLY A 154 27.43 -5.67 -27.08
N GLN A 155 28.34 -4.82 -27.54
CA GLN A 155 29.68 -4.66 -26.96
C GLN A 155 29.78 -3.60 -25.87
N LEU A 156 28.90 -2.58 -25.86
CA LEU A 156 28.95 -1.44 -24.93
C LEU A 156 28.96 -1.81 -23.43
N TRP A 157 28.62 -3.05 -23.10
CA TRP A 157 28.45 -3.52 -21.73
C TRP A 157 29.28 -4.76 -21.42
N SER A 158 30.24 -5.13 -22.28
CA SER A 158 31.24 -6.17 -21.98
C SER A 158 32.27 -5.62 -20.98
N GLU A 159 32.77 -6.45 -20.08
CA GLU A 159 33.83 -6.08 -19.13
C GLU A 159 35.01 -5.43 -19.82
N LYS A 160 35.42 -5.96 -20.99
CA LYS A 160 36.54 -5.43 -21.81
C LYS A 160 36.30 -4.00 -22.29
N GLU A 161 35.09 -3.59 -22.60
CA GLU A 161 34.78 -2.23 -23.05
C GLU A 161 34.71 -1.25 -21.86
N ILE A 162 34.24 -1.69 -20.71
CA ILE A 162 34.23 -0.90 -19.47
C ILE A 162 35.69 -0.63 -19.02
N GLU A 163 36.57 -1.61 -19.09
CA GLU A 163 38.01 -1.46 -18.81
C GLU A 163 38.67 -0.50 -19.76
N ARG A 164 38.39 -0.59 -21.07
CA ARG A 164 38.93 0.34 -22.08
C ARG A 164 38.49 1.78 -21.88
N ALA A 165 37.25 2.01 -21.47
CA ALA A 165 36.74 3.34 -21.17
C ALA A 165 37.45 3.93 -19.94
N SER A 166 37.63 3.13 -18.88
CA SER A 166 38.29 3.57 -17.64
C SER A 166 39.80 3.80 -17.80
N CYS A 167 40.46 3.12 -18.77
CA CYS A 167 41.87 3.33 -19.06
C CYS A 167 42.16 4.59 -19.90
N ARG A 168 41.16 5.11 -20.67
CA ARG A 168 41.34 6.35 -21.46
C ARG A 168 41.28 7.63 -20.65
N GLU A 169 40.73 7.60 -19.45
CA GLU A 169 40.66 8.76 -18.53
C GLU A 169 41.94 8.95 -17.69
N ARG A 170 42.98 8.12 -17.88
CA ARG A 170 44.27 8.20 -17.13
C ARG A 170 45.43 8.72 -17.94
N VAL A 171 45.17 9.53 -18.99
CA VAL A 171 46.25 10.23 -19.74
C VAL A 171 46.08 11.73 -19.61
#